data_61cc1f74b4f5d22e641b0c464890cbd4
#
_entry.id   61cc1f74b4f5d22e641b0c464890cbd4
#
_cell.length_a   1.000
_cell.length_b   1.000
_cell.length_c   1.000
_cell.angle_alpha   90.00
_cell.angle_beta   90.00
_cell.angle_gamma   90.00
#
_symmetry.space_group_name_H-M   'P 1'
#
loop_
_entity.id
_entity.type
_entity.pdbx_description
1 polymer ?
#
loop_
_entity_poly.entity_id
_entity_poly.type
_entity_poly.pdbx_seq_one_letter_code
_entity_poly.pdbx_strand_id
1 'polypeptide(L)'
;MPSLIRAVIFDMDGVLIDSEPVYLGMQARNLQTKYPWVTLESMYPTVGMSSQEYPRFMARLCRVPFTPEFEKELMQADENEPIHFPEILRPEARPMLEQLRAMGLQLALASSSPMSNIRQVLGECGLMEFFPVIVSGEQFEASKPDPEIYLHTMARLGRRPEECLIVEDSTYGVQAGAAAGGLVAALRDERFPFDQSRAQLHIESLSEVPALAACGGKKIRAAFFDVDGTLISGGSHKMPAILPAALDALRKNGVALLLSTGRHPLEIEEENLLPGLHFDGAAYMNGQLCEWKGHPVAQNLISPEELASLHAYLDRTGHSCIFLERDQMYANKVDDRLIAGQAQVGTAIPPLRSLDGLEQREIYQLIPYVTAEEEPELLAAMPGCKTLRWGNAVVDLTTKAGGKEKGIRALCEAMGISIDETIAFGDGANDREMLEMAGIGVAMGNALEEVKQSADYITDTVEEDGLAKALHHFCLI
;
A
#
# COMPACT_ATOMS: atom_id res chain seq x y z
N MET A 1 -5.45 3.57 16.31
CA MET A 1 -6.28 3.21 15.13
C MET A 1 -6.05 4.29 14.09
N PRO A 2 -5.69 3.97 12.85
CA PRO A 2 -5.64 4.97 11.79
C PRO A 2 -7.02 5.64 11.69
N SER A 3 -7.05 6.92 11.31
CA SER A 3 -8.33 7.64 11.13
C SER A 3 -9.10 6.93 10.03
N LEU A 4 -10.24 6.35 10.39
CA LEU A 4 -11.06 5.59 9.45
C LEU A 4 -11.76 6.58 8.52
N ILE A 5 -11.52 6.53 7.22
CA ILE A 5 -12.28 7.30 6.24
C ILE A 5 -13.76 6.90 6.32
N ARG A 6 -14.64 7.87 6.45
CA ARG A 6 -16.10 7.70 6.59
C ARG A 6 -16.87 8.34 5.44
N ALA A 7 -16.24 9.28 4.74
CA ALA A 7 -16.85 9.96 3.61
C ALA A 7 -15.83 10.20 2.50
N VAL A 8 -16.33 10.19 1.26
CA VAL A 8 -15.55 10.61 0.08
C VAL A 8 -16.28 11.77 -0.59
N ILE A 9 -15.57 12.85 -0.80
CA ILE A 9 -16.07 14.08 -1.44
C ILE A 9 -15.38 14.21 -2.78
N PHE A 10 -16.16 14.28 -3.85
CA PHE A 10 -15.65 14.40 -5.22
C PHE A 10 -15.83 15.80 -5.77
N ASP A 11 -14.82 16.29 -6.48
CA ASP A 11 -15.09 17.28 -7.50
C ASP A 11 -15.75 16.60 -8.71
N MET A 12 -16.28 17.38 -9.63
CA MET A 12 -16.99 16.89 -10.82
C MET A 12 -16.14 16.99 -12.09
N ASP A 13 -15.77 18.23 -12.42
CA ASP A 13 -15.07 18.55 -13.65
C ASP A 13 -13.60 18.10 -13.57
N GLY A 14 -13.12 17.37 -14.59
CA GLY A 14 -11.78 16.75 -14.54
C GLY A 14 -11.69 15.48 -13.68
N VAL A 15 -12.60 15.30 -12.71
CA VAL A 15 -12.62 14.12 -11.80
C VAL A 15 -13.62 13.07 -12.27
N LEU A 16 -14.92 13.33 -12.21
CA LEU A 16 -15.92 12.35 -12.65
C LEU A 16 -16.10 12.36 -14.17
N ILE A 17 -16.02 13.53 -14.77
CA ILE A 17 -16.09 13.74 -16.22
C ILE A 17 -14.79 14.36 -16.72
N ASP A 18 -14.35 13.97 -17.92
CA ASP A 18 -13.19 14.54 -18.60
C ASP A 18 -13.61 15.78 -19.41
N SER A 19 -14.02 16.83 -18.69
CA SER A 19 -14.65 18.01 -19.26
C SER A 19 -13.67 19.04 -19.86
N GLU A 20 -12.45 19.15 -19.32
CA GLU A 20 -11.48 20.16 -19.74
C GLU A 20 -11.15 20.14 -21.24
N PRO A 21 -10.82 18.98 -21.87
CA PRO A 21 -10.57 18.94 -23.31
C PRO A 21 -11.78 19.30 -24.15
N VAL A 22 -13.00 19.06 -23.63
CA VAL A 22 -14.25 19.37 -24.35
C VAL A 22 -14.49 20.87 -24.38
N TYR A 23 -14.43 21.52 -23.22
CA TYR A 23 -14.59 22.99 -23.13
C TYR A 23 -13.51 23.73 -23.92
N LEU A 24 -12.25 23.32 -23.76
CA LEU A 24 -11.15 23.90 -24.54
C LEU A 24 -11.29 23.63 -26.04
N GLY A 25 -11.79 22.44 -26.42
CA GLY A 25 -12.02 22.06 -27.81
C GLY A 25 -13.11 22.91 -28.46
N MET A 26 -14.22 23.19 -27.77
CA MET A 26 -15.25 24.10 -28.22
C MET A 26 -14.71 25.50 -28.45
N GLN A 27 -13.97 25.99 -27.46
CA GLN A 27 -13.37 27.33 -27.51
C GLN A 27 -12.32 27.42 -28.61
N ALA A 28 -11.49 26.39 -28.79
CA ALA A 28 -10.52 26.33 -29.89
C ALA A 28 -11.22 26.38 -31.25
N ARG A 29 -12.29 25.60 -31.48
CA ARG A 29 -13.06 25.60 -32.74
C ARG A 29 -13.63 26.96 -33.03
N ASN A 30 -14.20 27.62 -32.04
CA ASN A 30 -14.74 28.98 -32.19
C ASN A 30 -13.63 29.94 -32.58
N LEU A 31 -12.49 29.92 -31.95
CA LEU A 31 -11.35 30.76 -32.24
C LEU A 31 -10.69 30.46 -33.58
N GLN A 32 -10.68 29.21 -34.04
CA GLN A 32 -10.12 28.77 -35.32
C GLN A 32 -10.78 29.43 -36.53
N THR A 33 -12.02 29.83 -36.42
CA THR A 33 -12.72 30.56 -37.50
C THR A 33 -12.02 31.86 -37.86
N LYS A 34 -11.38 32.51 -36.88
CA LYS A 34 -10.68 33.78 -37.04
C LYS A 34 -9.16 33.66 -36.88
N TYR A 35 -8.72 32.69 -36.08
CA TYR A 35 -7.31 32.40 -35.75
C TYR A 35 -6.95 30.93 -36.05
N PRO A 36 -6.74 30.55 -37.33
CA PRO A 36 -6.63 29.16 -37.74
C PRO A 36 -5.45 28.38 -37.12
N TRP A 37 -4.50 29.06 -36.50
CA TRP A 37 -3.33 28.46 -35.85
C TRP A 37 -3.59 28.10 -34.36
N VAL A 38 -4.73 28.50 -33.80
CA VAL A 38 -5.11 28.10 -32.45
C VAL A 38 -5.60 26.64 -32.49
N THR A 39 -4.94 25.79 -31.75
CA THR A 39 -5.31 24.34 -31.62
C THR A 39 -5.72 24.05 -30.19
N LEU A 40 -6.38 22.94 -29.97
CA LEU A 40 -6.73 22.45 -28.62
C LEU A 40 -5.47 22.39 -27.72
N GLU A 41 -4.39 21.75 -28.22
CA GLU A 41 -3.13 21.59 -27.47
C GLU A 41 -2.50 22.94 -27.12
N SER A 42 -2.64 23.94 -28.01
CA SER A 42 -2.12 25.29 -27.75
C SER A 42 -2.86 26.02 -26.61
N MET A 43 -4.04 25.53 -26.25
CA MET A 43 -4.86 26.06 -25.16
C MET A 43 -4.67 25.33 -23.84
N TYR A 44 -4.07 24.14 -23.80
CA TYR A 44 -3.83 23.40 -22.55
C TYR A 44 -3.16 24.22 -21.44
N PRO A 45 -2.19 25.11 -21.74
CA PRO A 45 -1.59 25.97 -20.71
C PRO A 45 -2.58 26.96 -20.05
N THR A 46 -3.79 27.14 -20.61
CA THR A 46 -4.78 28.07 -20.04
C THR A 46 -5.53 27.46 -18.85
N VAL A 47 -5.52 26.14 -18.73
CA VAL A 47 -6.20 25.43 -17.64
C VAL A 47 -5.57 25.83 -16.31
N GLY A 48 -6.39 26.26 -15.36
CA GLY A 48 -5.94 26.75 -14.06
C GLY A 48 -5.37 28.19 -14.06
N MET A 49 -5.41 28.92 -15.17
CA MET A 49 -5.04 30.31 -15.17
C MET A 49 -6.09 31.18 -14.47
N SER A 50 -5.63 32.24 -13.83
CA SER A 50 -6.53 33.26 -13.25
C SER A 50 -7.31 33.99 -14.33
N SER A 51 -8.48 34.53 -13.95
CA SER A 51 -9.30 35.37 -14.84
C SER A 51 -8.57 36.59 -15.40
N GLN A 52 -7.49 37.03 -14.75
CA GLN A 52 -6.65 38.14 -15.21
C GLN A 52 -5.55 37.70 -16.20
N GLU A 53 -5.03 36.48 -16.05
CA GLU A 53 -3.94 35.94 -16.88
C GLU A 53 -4.47 35.35 -18.19
N TYR A 54 -5.60 34.65 -18.12
CA TYR A 54 -6.22 33.99 -19.24
C TYR A 54 -6.42 34.88 -20.48
N PRO A 55 -7.10 36.03 -20.39
CA PRO A 55 -7.33 36.87 -21.59
C PRO A 55 -6.03 37.40 -22.20
N ARG A 56 -5.02 37.68 -21.37
CA ARG A 56 -3.69 38.11 -21.82
C ARG A 56 -2.92 37.02 -22.54
N PHE A 57 -3.01 35.77 -22.03
CA PHE A 57 -2.44 34.61 -22.70
C PHE A 57 -3.10 34.42 -24.06
N MET A 58 -4.44 34.43 -24.10
CA MET A 58 -5.21 34.24 -25.31
C MET A 58 -4.92 35.32 -26.36
N ALA A 59 -4.75 36.57 -25.96
CA ALA A 59 -4.34 37.63 -26.86
C ALA A 59 -2.98 37.34 -27.53
N ARG A 60 -2.00 36.83 -26.75
CA ARG A 60 -0.70 36.37 -27.30
C ARG A 60 -0.86 35.20 -28.26
N LEU A 61 -1.67 34.21 -27.87
CA LEU A 61 -1.92 33.01 -28.68
C LEU A 61 -2.61 33.38 -30.01
N CYS A 62 -3.61 34.26 -29.96
CA CYS A 62 -4.31 34.76 -31.13
C CYS A 62 -3.48 35.80 -31.92
N ARG A 63 -2.32 36.23 -31.40
CA ARG A 63 -1.44 37.25 -32.01
C ARG A 63 -2.12 38.60 -32.21
N VAL A 64 -2.95 38.99 -31.25
CA VAL A 64 -3.67 40.30 -31.26
C VAL A 64 -3.33 41.12 -30.01
N PRO A 65 -3.50 42.45 -30.03
CA PRO A 65 -3.42 43.27 -28.82
C PRO A 65 -4.49 42.84 -27.80
N PHE A 66 -4.14 42.84 -26.51
CA PHE A 66 -5.13 42.67 -25.45
C PHE A 66 -5.95 43.96 -25.33
N THR A 67 -7.24 43.89 -25.65
CA THR A 67 -8.21 45.00 -25.57
C THR A 67 -9.50 44.53 -24.89
N PRO A 68 -10.32 45.47 -24.34
CA PRO A 68 -11.62 45.08 -23.77
C PRO A 68 -12.58 44.44 -24.78
N GLU A 69 -12.46 44.76 -26.05
CA GLU A 69 -13.24 44.19 -27.13
C GLU A 69 -12.86 42.72 -27.36
N PHE A 70 -11.55 42.43 -27.33
CA PHE A 70 -11.06 41.03 -27.45
C PHE A 70 -11.47 40.20 -26.23
N GLU A 71 -11.37 40.74 -25.03
CA GLU A 71 -11.83 40.07 -23.82
C GLU A 71 -13.31 39.71 -23.88
N LYS A 72 -14.15 40.66 -24.37
CA LYS A 72 -15.57 40.39 -24.59
C LYS A 72 -15.82 39.31 -25.66
N GLU A 73 -15.02 39.31 -26.75
CA GLU A 73 -15.06 38.26 -27.77
C GLU A 73 -14.78 36.89 -27.21
N LEU A 74 -13.78 36.74 -26.34
CA LEU A 74 -13.45 35.49 -25.69
C LEU A 74 -14.61 34.97 -24.84
N MET A 75 -15.28 35.81 -24.09
CA MET A 75 -16.41 35.44 -23.24
C MET A 75 -17.67 35.05 -24.02
N GLN A 76 -17.81 35.47 -25.27
CA GLN A 76 -18.98 35.14 -26.11
C GLN A 76 -18.81 33.82 -26.89
N ALA A 77 -17.61 33.25 -26.91
CA ALA A 77 -17.27 32.09 -27.71
C ALA A 77 -17.81 30.74 -27.11
N ASP A 78 -18.35 30.74 -25.91
CA ASP A 78 -18.63 29.54 -25.15
C ASP A 78 -20.08 28.95 -25.25
N GLU A 79 -20.99 29.56 -26.06
CA GLU A 79 -22.42 29.34 -25.80
C GLU A 79 -23.16 28.30 -26.70
N ASN A 80 -22.58 27.59 -27.67
CA ASN A 80 -23.44 27.02 -28.72
C ASN A 80 -23.35 25.52 -29.08
N GLU A 81 -22.58 24.66 -28.39
CA GLU A 81 -22.63 23.23 -28.68
C GLU A 81 -23.13 22.43 -27.46
N PRO A 82 -24.18 21.58 -27.61
CA PRO A 82 -24.58 20.71 -26.50
C PRO A 82 -23.51 19.67 -26.20
N ILE A 83 -23.15 19.52 -24.92
CA ILE A 83 -22.22 18.49 -24.47
C ILE A 83 -23.01 17.22 -24.16
N HIS A 84 -22.58 16.09 -24.68
CA HIS A 84 -23.06 14.76 -24.31
C HIS A 84 -22.25 14.24 -23.13
N PHE A 85 -22.65 14.56 -21.90
CA PHE A 85 -21.92 14.19 -20.68
C PHE A 85 -21.64 12.69 -20.51
N PRO A 86 -22.52 11.75 -20.91
CA PRO A 86 -22.20 10.34 -20.87
C PRO A 86 -20.99 9.90 -21.70
N GLU A 87 -20.62 10.65 -22.77
CA GLU A 87 -19.47 10.33 -23.62
C GLU A 87 -18.14 10.75 -22.99
N ILE A 88 -18.18 11.68 -22.03
CA ILE A 88 -17.01 12.17 -21.31
C ILE A 88 -16.97 11.73 -19.85
N LEU A 89 -17.92 10.88 -19.44
CA LEU A 89 -17.89 10.23 -18.14
C LEU A 89 -16.67 9.31 -18.06
N ARG A 90 -15.84 9.45 -17.02
CA ARG A 90 -14.74 8.51 -16.83
C ARG A 90 -15.30 7.11 -16.59
N PRO A 91 -14.82 6.09 -17.32
CA PRO A 91 -15.40 4.75 -17.27
C PRO A 91 -15.36 4.11 -15.88
N GLU A 92 -14.38 4.49 -15.05
CA GLU A 92 -14.21 4.01 -13.69
C GLU A 92 -15.16 4.68 -12.68
N ALA A 93 -15.78 5.82 -13.03
CA ALA A 93 -16.55 6.60 -12.07
C ALA A 93 -17.72 5.82 -11.46
N ARG A 94 -18.56 5.20 -12.29
CA ARG A 94 -19.70 4.43 -11.78
C ARG A 94 -19.29 3.20 -10.97
N PRO A 95 -18.42 2.29 -11.46
CA PRO A 95 -17.98 1.14 -10.66
C PRO A 95 -17.35 1.54 -9.33
N MET A 96 -16.54 2.59 -9.30
CA MET A 96 -15.93 3.13 -8.09
C MET A 96 -16.98 3.62 -7.09
N LEU A 97 -17.97 4.41 -7.55
CA LEU A 97 -19.06 4.90 -6.68
C LEU A 97 -19.92 3.77 -6.12
N GLU A 98 -20.22 2.74 -6.92
CA GLU A 98 -20.94 1.54 -6.49
C GLU A 98 -20.16 0.81 -5.38
N GLN A 99 -18.86 0.63 -5.55
CA GLN A 99 -17.99 -0.02 -4.57
C GLN A 99 -17.91 0.77 -3.26
N LEU A 100 -17.69 2.09 -3.31
CA LEU A 100 -17.67 2.95 -2.12
C LEU A 100 -18.99 2.94 -1.37
N ARG A 101 -20.12 2.93 -2.10
CA ARG A 101 -21.47 2.79 -1.50
C ARG A 101 -21.65 1.43 -0.82
N ALA A 102 -21.19 0.35 -1.45
CA ALA A 102 -21.23 -1.00 -0.87
C ALA A 102 -20.37 -1.12 0.41
N MET A 103 -19.27 -0.36 0.52
CA MET A 103 -18.46 -0.22 1.73
C MET A 103 -19.15 0.58 2.83
N GLY A 104 -20.33 1.17 2.58
CA GLY A 104 -21.06 1.98 3.55
C GLY A 104 -20.53 3.39 3.74
N LEU A 105 -19.72 3.91 2.84
CA LEU A 105 -19.18 5.25 2.90
C LEU A 105 -20.22 6.29 2.46
N GLN A 106 -20.20 7.47 3.08
CA GLN A 106 -20.99 8.61 2.64
C GLN A 106 -20.29 9.27 1.44
N LEU A 107 -21.07 9.56 0.40
CA LEU A 107 -20.56 10.20 -0.81
C LEU A 107 -21.15 11.60 -0.95
N ALA A 108 -20.33 12.57 -1.36
CA ALA A 108 -20.77 13.93 -1.65
C ALA A 108 -20.07 14.46 -2.89
N LEU A 109 -20.71 15.43 -3.54
CA LEU A 109 -20.15 16.20 -4.63
C LEU A 109 -19.97 17.66 -4.19
N ALA A 110 -18.81 18.25 -4.52
CA ALA A 110 -18.46 19.64 -4.24
C ALA A 110 -17.77 20.27 -5.46
N SER A 111 -18.53 20.87 -6.35
CA SER A 111 -18.06 21.41 -7.62
C SER A 111 -18.20 22.94 -7.67
N SER A 112 -17.28 23.62 -8.33
CA SER A 112 -17.37 25.05 -8.63
C SER A 112 -18.45 25.39 -9.66
N SER A 113 -18.95 24.40 -10.38
CA SER A 113 -19.97 24.54 -11.42
C SER A 113 -21.33 24.99 -10.87
N PRO A 114 -22.15 25.70 -11.66
CA PRO A 114 -23.53 26.02 -11.32
C PRO A 114 -24.38 24.77 -11.00
N MET A 115 -25.31 24.89 -10.04
CA MET A 115 -26.16 23.79 -9.63
C MET A 115 -26.99 23.20 -10.79
N SER A 116 -27.38 24.01 -11.74
CA SER A 116 -28.07 23.56 -12.97
C SER A 116 -27.20 22.63 -13.80
N ASN A 117 -25.92 22.97 -14.00
CA ASN A 117 -24.96 22.15 -14.73
C ASN A 117 -24.68 20.85 -13.96
N ILE A 118 -24.43 20.92 -12.64
CA ILE A 118 -24.21 19.73 -11.81
C ILE A 118 -25.38 18.74 -11.95
N ARG A 119 -26.62 19.23 -11.87
CA ARG A 119 -27.80 18.38 -12.01
C ARG A 119 -27.95 17.79 -13.40
N GLN A 120 -27.59 18.52 -14.44
CA GLN A 120 -27.60 18.03 -15.81
C GLN A 120 -26.57 16.89 -15.97
N VAL A 121 -25.33 17.13 -15.60
CA VAL A 121 -24.24 16.12 -15.65
C VAL A 121 -24.62 14.86 -14.88
N LEU A 122 -24.98 14.99 -13.61
CA LEU A 122 -25.33 13.83 -12.79
C LEU A 122 -26.58 13.11 -13.30
N GLY A 123 -27.56 13.85 -13.84
CA GLY A 123 -28.78 13.29 -14.40
C GLY A 123 -28.52 12.50 -15.67
N GLU A 124 -27.81 13.10 -16.66
CA GLU A 124 -27.50 12.45 -17.94
C GLU A 124 -26.55 11.24 -17.75
N CYS A 125 -25.56 11.34 -16.84
CA CYS A 125 -24.66 10.24 -16.50
C CYS A 125 -25.30 9.19 -15.56
N GLY A 126 -26.51 9.43 -15.04
CA GLY A 126 -27.20 8.52 -14.12
C GLY A 126 -26.48 8.39 -12.76
N LEU A 127 -25.77 9.43 -12.28
CA LEU A 127 -24.99 9.40 -11.05
C LEU A 127 -25.69 10.10 -9.85
N MET A 128 -26.86 10.71 -10.05
CA MET A 128 -27.56 11.49 -9.05
C MET A 128 -27.82 10.72 -7.75
N GLU A 129 -28.12 9.44 -7.86
CA GLU A 129 -28.42 8.57 -6.71
C GLU A 129 -27.26 8.30 -5.74
N PHE A 130 -26.00 8.55 -6.19
CA PHE A 130 -24.83 8.33 -5.36
C PHE A 130 -24.55 9.48 -4.40
N PHE A 131 -25.06 10.67 -4.68
CA PHE A 131 -24.71 11.87 -3.97
C PHE A 131 -25.88 12.47 -3.15
N PRO A 132 -26.10 12.01 -1.91
CA PRO A 132 -27.10 12.60 -1.02
C PRO A 132 -26.78 14.04 -0.63
N VAL A 133 -25.52 14.44 -0.72
CA VAL A 133 -25.02 15.80 -0.49
C VAL A 133 -24.38 16.31 -1.76
N ILE A 134 -24.93 17.38 -2.31
CA ILE A 134 -24.38 18.10 -3.46
C ILE A 134 -24.24 19.56 -3.06
N VAL A 135 -23.04 20.12 -3.32
CA VAL A 135 -22.70 21.52 -3.01
C VAL A 135 -22.14 22.16 -4.26
N SER A 136 -22.71 23.32 -4.64
CA SER A 136 -22.25 24.14 -5.77
C SER A 136 -21.50 25.37 -5.25
N GLY A 137 -20.47 25.77 -5.96
CA GLY A 137 -19.72 26.99 -5.71
C GLY A 137 -20.56 28.27 -5.74
N GLU A 138 -21.72 28.25 -6.45
CA GLU A 138 -22.67 29.38 -6.46
C GLU A 138 -23.20 29.79 -5.08
N GLN A 139 -23.07 28.92 -4.07
CA GLN A 139 -23.55 29.16 -2.72
C GLN A 139 -22.58 30.03 -1.90
N PHE A 140 -21.41 30.34 -2.41
CA PHE A 140 -20.33 31.01 -1.68
C PHE A 140 -19.87 32.28 -2.42
N GLU A 141 -19.36 33.26 -1.65
CA GLU A 141 -18.78 34.48 -2.23
C GLU A 141 -17.39 34.22 -2.82
N ALA A 142 -16.62 33.34 -2.21
CA ALA A 142 -15.29 32.92 -2.67
C ALA A 142 -15.34 31.52 -3.31
N SER A 143 -14.66 31.40 -4.46
CA SER A 143 -14.45 30.10 -5.11
C SER A 143 -13.18 29.42 -4.61
N LYS A 144 -12.96 28.13 -4.98
CA LYS A 144 -11.67 27.47 -4.77
C LYS A 144 -10.53 28.39 -5.26
N PRO A 145 -9.44 28.59 -4.50
CA PRO A 145 -8.92 27.74 -3.43
C PRO A 145 -9.44 28.03 -2.02
N ASP A 146 -10.50 28.83 -1.84
CA ASP A 146 -11.12 28.96 -0.53
C ASP A 146 -11.68 27.62 -0.06
N PRO A 147 -11.41 27.18 1.20
CA PRO A 147 -11.84 25.88 1.70
C PRO A 147 -13.35 25.77 2.01
N GLU A 148 -14.10 26.87 1.95
CA GLU A 148 -15.48 26.95 2.46
C GLU A 148 -16.38 25.88 1.85
N ILE A 149 -16.25 25.60 0.54
CA ILE A 149 -17.05 24.59 -0.14
C ILE A 149 -16.86 23.18 0.48
N TYR A 150 -15.62 22.81 0.82
CA TYR A 150 -15.32 21.51 1.44
C TYR A 150 -15.72 21.48 2.90
N LEU A 151 -15.44 22.54 3.67
CA LEU A 151 -15.87 22.65 5.07
C LEU A 151 -17.41 22.57 5.19
N HIS A 152 -18.12 23.25 4.30
CA HIS A 152 -19.60 23.19 4.25
C HIS A 152 -20.08 21.76 3.90
N THR A 153 -19.43 21.09 2.93
CA THR A 153 -19.78 19.72 2.54
C THR A 153 -19.55 18.76 3.70
N MET A 154 -18.42 18.84 4.40
CA MET A 154 -18.11 18.04 5.58
C MET A 154 -19.12 18.26 6.70
N ALA A 155 -19.50 19.52 6.95
CA ALA A 155 -20.53 19.86 7.95
C ALA A 155 -21.90 19.23 7.59
N ARG A 156 -22.30 19.26 6.31
CA ARG A 156 -23.54 18.62 5.84
C ARG A 156 -23.51 17.09 5.97
N LEU A 157 -22.34 16.48 5.82
CA LEU A 157 -22.13 15.04 6.05
C LEU A 157 -22.07 14.70 7.55
N GLY A 158 -21.87 15.67 8.43
CA GLY A 158 -21.64 15.46 9.86
C GLY A 158 -20.29 14.77 10.12
N ARG A 159 -19.26 15.08 9.31
CA ARG A 159 -17.93 14.48 9.38
C ARG A 159 -16.86 15.51 9.71
N ARG A 160 -15.83 15.04 10.42
CA ARG A 160 -14.61 15.83 10.67
C ARG A 160 -13.70 15.73 9.46
N PRO A 161 -12.83 16.73 9.22
CA PRO A 161 -11.93 16.72 8.07
C PRO A 161 -11.09 15.43 7.92
N GLU A 162 -10.55 14.92 9.02
CA GLU A 162 -9.73 13.70 9.04
C GLU A 162 -10.49 12.40 8.74
N GLU A 163 -11.82 12.45 8.69
CA GLU A 163 -12.68 11.33 8.29
C GLU A 163 -13.08 11.40 6.79
N CYS A 164 -12.59 12.43 6.08
CA CYS A 164 -12.98 12.72 4.70
C CYS A 164 -11.80 12.56 3.74
N LEU A 165 -12.01 11.77 2.70
CA LEU A 165 -11.15 11.72 1.52
C LEU A 165 -11.75 12.66 0.46
N ILE A 166 -10.95 13.57 -0.07
CA ILE A 166 -11.33 14.49 -1.15
C ILE A 166 -10.64 14.04 -2.42
N VAL A 167 -11.39 13.86 -3.50
CA VAL A 167 -10.86 13.52 -4.81
C VAL A 167 -10.96 14.73 -5.72
N GLU A 168 -9.82 15.20 -6.19
CA GLU A 168 -9.64 16.43 -6.94
C GLU A 168 -8.60 16.26 -8.05
N ASP A 169 -8.57 17.15 -9.04
CA ASP A 169 -7.56 17.16 -10.08
C ASP A 169 -6.81 18.50 -10.19
N SER A 170 -7.52 19.61 -9.94
CA SER A 170 -7.08 20.96 -10.22
C SER A 170 -6.19 21.56 -9.12
N THR A 171 -5.34 22.52 -9.50
CA THR A 171 -4.51 23.30 -8.56
C THR A 171 -5.34 23.94 -7.44
N TYR A 172 -6.41 24.62 -7.80
CA TYR A 172 -7.23 25.35 -6.81
C TYR A 172 -8.09 24.43 -5.95
N GLY A 173 -8.59 23.34 -6.52
CA GLY A 173 -9.37 22.36 -5.78
C GLY A 173 -8.51 21.60 -4.77
N VAL A 174 -7.31 21.18 -5.16
CA VAL A 174 -6.33 20.56 -4.25
C VAL A 174 -5.96 21.51 -3.10
N GLN A 175 -5.73 22.79 -3.38
CA GLN A 175 -5.44 23.79 -2.36
C GLN A 175 -6.61 23.98 -1.39
N ALA A 176 -7.85 24.05 -1.91
CA ALA A 176 -9.06 24.18 -1.12
C ALA A 176 -9.28 22.97 -0.20
N GLY A 177 -9.14 21.74 -0.74
CA GLY A 177 -9.26 20.51 0.02
C GLY A 177 -8.24 20.39 1.14
N ALA A 178 -6.97 20.70 0.84
CA ALA A 178 -5.90 20.71 1.83
C ALA A 178 -6.11 21.79 2.91
N ALA A 179 -6.57 22.98 2.54
CA ALA A 179 -6.88 24.03 3.48
C ALA A 179 -8.09 23.70 4.37
N ALA A 180 -9.03 22.90 3.89
CA ALA A 180 -10.14 22.35 4.67
C ALA A 180 -9.73 21.27 5.68
N GLY A 181 -8.47 20.79 5.59
CA GLY A 181 -7.94 19.75 6.49
C GLY A 181 -8.38 18.32 6.14
N GLY A 182 -9.00 18.10 4.99
CA GLY A 182 -9.30 16.77 4.46
C GLY A 182 -8.07 16.09 3.87
N LEU A 183 -8.12 14.77 3.75
CA LEU A 183 -7.12 14.02 3.01
C LEU A 183 -7.40 14.17 1.50
N VAL A 184 -6.46 14.74 0.75
CA VAL A 184 -6.65 15.01 -0.68
C VAL A 184 -5.93 13.98 -1.52
N ALA A 185 -6.67 13.26 -2.35
CA ALA A 185 -6.18 12.42 -3.43
C ALA A 185 -6.32 13.17 -4.75
N ALA A 186 -5.20 13.61 -5.30
CA ALA A 186 -5.16 14.33 -6.57
C ALA A 186 -5.08 13.35 -7.73
N LEU A 187 -6.10 13.39 -8.60
CA LEU A 187 -6.09 12.64 -9.87
C LEU A 187 -5.12 13.34 -10.84
N ARG A 188 -4.10 12.61 -11.28
CA ARG A 188 -3.11 13.13 -12.20
C ARG A 188 -3.67 13.22 -13.62
N ASP A 189 -3.32 14.32 -14.27
CA ASP A 189 -3.54 14.52 -15.69
C ASP A 189 -2.34 15.24 -16.29
N GLU A 190 -1.49 14.51 -16.99
CA GLU A 190 -0.26 15.04 -17.59
C GLU A 190 -0.52 16.02 -18.74
N ARG A 191 -1.76 16.10 -19.24
CA ARG A 191 -2.15 17.06 -20.28
C ARG A 191 -2.10 18.50 -19.78
N PHE A 192 -2.30 18.70 -18.47
CA PHE A 192 -2.47 20.01 -17.87
C PHE A 192 -1.38 20.33 -16.84
N PRO A 193 -0.94 21.58 -16.73
CA PRO A 193 0.12 22.00 -15.82
C PRO A 193 -0.41 22.26 -14.39
N PHE A 194 -1.13 21.31 -13.82
CA PHE A 194 -1.68 21.45 -12.47
C PHE A 194 -0.59 21.37 -11.39
N ASP A 195 -0.59 22.33 -10.47
CA ASP A 195 0.19 22.23 -9.23
C ASP A 195 -0.63 21.47 -8.18
N GLN A 196 -0.31 20.20 -8.02
CA GLN A 196 -0.93 19.31 -7.05
C GLN A 196 -0.04 19.06 -5.81
N SER A 197 0.98 19.90 -5.57
CA SER A 197 1.96 19.74 -4.50
C SER A 197 1.36 19.76 -3.08
N ARG A 198 0.15 20.27 -2.92
CA ARG A 198 -0.59 20.29 -1.65
C ARG A 198 -1.39 19.01 -1.39
N ALA A 199 -1.54 18.14 -2.36
CA ALA A 199 -2.19 16.84 -2.16
C ALA A 199 -1.28 15.91 -1.36
N GLN A 200 -1.86 15.15 -0.43
CA GLN A 200 -1.15 14.12 0.32
C GLN A 200 -0.99 12.83 -0.50
N LEU A 201 -1.91 12.60 -1.43
CA LEU A 201 -1.95 11.40 -2.26
C LEU A 201 -2.09 11.78 -3.73
N HIS A 202 -1.49 10.97 -4.61
CA HIS A 202 -1.66 11.08 -6.05
C HIS A 202 -2.17 9.75 -6.59
N ILE A 203 -3.19 9.81 -7.44
CA ILE A 203 -3.80 8.66 -8.11
C ILE A 203 -3.75 8.85 -9.62
N GLU A 204 -3.61 7.74 -10.33
CA GLU A 204 -3.61 7.72 -11.80
C GLU A 204 -5.00 7.35 -12.36
N SER A 205 -5.85 6.75 -11.53
CA SER A 205 -7.21 6.32 -11.88
C SER A 205 -8.14 6.41 -10.68
N LEU A 206 -9.43 6.67 -10.95
CA LEU A 206 -10.48 6.63 -9.92
C LEU A 206 -10.65 5.23 -9.30
N SER A 207 -10.20 4.17 -9.98
CA SER A 207 -10.23 2.81 -9.44
C SER A 207 -9.37 2.61 -8.19
N GLU A 208 -8.43 3.53 -7.90
CA GLU A 208 -7.61 3.50 -6.68
C GLU A 208 -8.36 4.02 -5.43
N VAL A 209 -9.42 4.80 -5.60
CA VAL A 209 -10.13 5.48 -4.50
C VAL A 209 -10.71 4.51 -3.47
N PRO A 210 -11.34 3.38 -3.85
CA PRO A 210 -11.85 2.42 -2.87
C PRO A 210 -10.76 1.85 -1.96
N ALA A 211 -9.61 1.49 -2.52
CA ALA A 211 -8.48 0.99 -1.73
C ALA A 211 -7.94 2.06 -0.78
N LEU A 212 -7.79 3.31 -1.23
CA LEU A 212 -7.39 4.42 -0.36
C LEU A 212 -8.37 4.62 0.79
N ALA A 213 -9.67 4.56 0.52
CA ALA A 213 -10.68 4.72 1.56
C ALA A 213 -10.67 3.55 2.56
N ALA A 214 -10.55 2.31 2.07
CA ALA A 214 -10.48 1.09 2.89
C ALA A 214 -9.19 1.05 3.75
N CYS A 215 -8.07 1.53 3.21
CA CYS A 215 -6.79 1.57 3.88
C CYS A 215 -6.58 2.85 4.75
N GLY A 216 -7.66 3.58 5.07
CA GLY A 216 -7.56 4.79 5.89
C GLY A 216 -6.72 5.91 5.29
N GLY A 217 -6.67 6.00 3.96
CA GLY A 217 -5.88 6.97 3.22
C GLY A 217 -4.43 6.55 2.96
N LYS A 218 -4.08 5.30 3.19
CA LYS A 218 -2.73 4.78 2.89
C LYS A 218 -2.71 4.16 1.49
N LYS A 219 -1.74 4.54 0.67
CA LYS A 219 -1.51 3.92 -0.64
C LYS A 219 -0.57 2.74 -0.46
N ILE A 220 -1.11 1.52 -0.45
CA ILE A 220 -0.32 0.30 -0.23
C ILE A 220 0.52 0.01 -1.48
N ARG A 221 1.83 -0.13 -1.28
CA ARG A 221 2.84 -0.40 -2.32
C ARG A 221 3.60 -1.70 -2.12
N ALA A 222 3.55 -2.26 -0.89
CA ALA A 222 4.18 -3.54 -0.57
C ALA A 222 3.31 -4.34 0.39
N ALA A 223 3.26 -5.65 0.18
CA ALA A 223 2.61 -6.62 1.05
C ALA A 223 3.65 -7.63 1.57
N PHE A 224 3.70 -7.80 2.88
CA PHE A 224 4.58 -8.72 3.57
C PHE A 224 3.79 -9.90 4.10
N PHE A 225 4.28 -11.10 3.82
CA PHE A 225 3.58 -12.34 4.19
C PHE A 225 4.49 -13.23 5.02
N ASP A 226 4.01 -13.65 6.19
CA ASP A 226 4.56 -14.85 6.80
C ASP A 226 4.18 -16.08 5.97
N VAL A 227 4.86 -17.22 6.21
CA VAL A 227 4.65 -18.44 5.44
C VAL A 227 3.73 -19.41 6.20
N ASP A 228 4.18 -19.88 7.37
CA ASP A 228 3.53 -20.94 8.10
C ASP A 228 2.33 -20.43 8.90
N GLY A 229 1.11 -20.91 8.59
CA GLY A 229 -0.11 -20.40 9.20
C GLY A 229 -0.65 -19.13 8.53
N THR A 230 0.01 -18.63 7.48
CA THR A 230 -0.39 -17.43 6.72
C THR A 230 -0.58 -17.71 5.24
N LEU A 231 0.48 -18.10 4.51
CA LEU A 231 0.39 -18.50 3.09
C LEU A 231 0.04 -19.98 2.95
N ILE A 232 0.50 -20.82 3.88
CA ILE A 232 0.21 -22.25 3.95
C ILE A 232 -0.38 -22.60 5.31
N SER A 233 -1.22 -23.63 5.34
CA SER A 233 -1.78 -24.15 6.59
C SER A 233 -0.69 -24.73 7.49
N GLY A 234 -0.67 -24.36 8.75
CA GLY A 234 0.29 -24.85 9.73
C GLY A 234 0.20 -26.35 10.00
N GLY A 235 -0.98 -26.97 9.75
CA GLY A 235 -1.18 -28.42 9.98
C GLY A 235 -0.96 -29.28 8.75
N SER A 236 -1.36 -28.82 7.57
CA SER A 236 -1.31 -29.62 6.33
C SER A 236 -0.20 -29.18 5.38
N HIS A 237 0.46 -28.06 5.64
CA HIS A 237 1.42 -27.38 4.76
C HIS A 237 0.89 -27.15 3.34
N LYS A 238 -0.44 -27.01 3.19
CA LYS A 238 -1.08 -26.77 1.91
C LYS A 238 -1.46 -25.31 1.73
N MET A 239 -1.18 -24.81 0.56
CA MET A 239 -1.57 -23.48 0.11
C MET A 239 -3.05 -23.48 -0.34
N PRO A 240 -3.86 -22.51 0.04
CA PRO A 240 -5.22 -22.31 -0.49
C PRO A 240 -5.22 -22.17 -2.00
N ALA A 241 -6.18 -22.81 -2.69
CA ALA A 241 -6.25 -22.81 -4.16
C ALA A 241 -6.49 -21.43 -4.77
N ILE A 242 -7.11 -20.52 -4.03
CA ILE A 242 -7.39 -19.13 -4.48
C ILE A 242 -6.16 -18.22 -4.40
N LEU A 243 -5.18 -18.60 -3.57
CA LEU A 243 -4.06 -17.70 -3.21
C LEU A 243 -3.22 -17.23 -4.42
N PRO A 244 -2.84 -18.09 -5.40
CA PRO A 244 -2.07 -17.63 -6.55
C PRO A 244 -2.80 -16.54 -7.35
N ALA A 245 -4.11 -16.72 -7.58
CA ALA A 245 -4.91 -15.74 -8.31
C ALA A 245 -5.04 -14.41 -7.53
N ALA A 246 -5.20 -14.48 -6.20
CA ALA A 246 -5.28 -13.30 -5.35
C ALA A 246 -3.96 -12.50 -5.36
N LEU A 247 -2.81 -13.18 -5.22
CA LEU A 247 -1.50 -12.53 -5.25
C LEU A 247 -1.15 -11.97 -6.64
N ASP A 248 -1.56 -12.65 -7.71
CA ASP A 248 -1.42 -12.12 -9.08
C ASP A 248 -2.25 -10.86 -9.31
N ALA A 249 -3.47 -10.80 -8.76
CA ALA A 249 -4.31 -9.60 -8.81
C ALA A 249 -3.67 -8.46 -8.03
N LEU A 250 -3.15 -8.72 -6.82
CA LEU A 250 -2.45 -7.74 -5.99
C LEU A 250 -1.23 -7.17 -6.71
N ARG A 251 -0.43 -8.01 -7.35
CA ARG A 251 0.73 -7.59 -8.17
C ARG A 251 0.31 -6.73 -9.36
N LYS A 252 -0.78 -7.09 -10.07
CA LYS A 252 -1.31 -6.28 -11.18
C LYS A 252 -1.74 -4.89 -10.75
N ASN A 253 -2.16 -4.74 -9.49
CA ASN A 253 -2.49 -3.46 -8.89
C ASN A 253 -1.25 -2.70 -8.38
N GLY A 254 -0.04 -3.15 -8.73
CA GLY A 254 1.22 -2.44 -8.47
C GLY A 254 1.80 -2.65 -7.07
N VAL A 255 1.30 -3.62 -6.31
CA VAL A 255 1.82 -3.94 -4.97
C VAL A 255 2.92 -4.99 -5.07
N ALA A 256 4.08 -4.69 -4.52
CA ALA A 256 5.19 -5.64 -4.44
C ALA A 256 4.88 -6.73 -3.39
N LEU A 257 5.24 -7.97 -3.69
CA LEU A 257 5.01 -9.13 -2.83
C LEU A 257 6.31 -9.56 -2.15
N LEU A 258 6.34 -9.58 -0.82
CA LEU A 258 7.53 -9.91 -0.05
C LEU A 258 7.23 -10.98 1.02
N LEU A 259 8.17 -11.89 1.22
CA LEU A 259 8.12 -12.83 2.35
C LEU A 259 8.72 -12.20 3.60
N SER A 260 8.19 -12.59 4.77
CA SER A 260 8.77 -12.27 6.08
C SER A 260 8.65 -13.50 6.96
N THR A 261 9.69 -14.36 6.98
CA THR A 261 9.59 -15.73 7.51
C THR A 261 10.77 -16.11 8.41
N GLY A 262 10.53 -17.06 9.30
CA GLY A 262 11.59 -17.72 10.06
C GLY A 262 12.36 -18.75 9.24
N ARG A 263 11.80 -19.20 8.12
CA ARG A 263 12.39 -20.25 7.29
C ARG A 263 13.64 -19.81 6.56
N HIS A 264 14.49 -20.79 6.28
CA HIS A 264 15.64 -20.64 5.38
C HIS A 264 15.17 -20.65 3.91
N PRO A 265 15.84 -19.90 2.98
CA PRO A 265 15.48 -19.91 1.55
C PRO A 265 15.43 -21.32 0.96
N LEU A 266 16.41 -22.19 1.30
CA LEU A 266 16.46 -23.56 0.80
C LEU A 266 15.26 -24.41 1.23
N GLU A 267 14.72 -24.22 2.43
CA GLU A 267 13.52 -24.97 2.87
C GLU A 267 12.31 -24.64 2.00
N ILE A 268 12.16 -23.35 1.59
CA ILE A 268 11.07 -22.93 0.73
C ILE A 268 11.21 -23.52 -0.68
N GLU A 269 12.44 -23.56 -1.20
CA GLU A 269 12.75 -24.05 -2.55
C GLU A 269 12.73 -25.58 -2.63
N GLU A 270 13.46 -26.28 -1.75
CA GLU A 270 13.61 -27.75 -1.79
C GLU A 270 12.31 -28.47 -1.46
N GLU A 271 11.52 -27.96 -0.52
CA GLU A 271 10.22 -28.51 -0.17
C GLU A 271 9.10 -28.05 -1.10
N ASN A 272 9.40 -27.13 -2.03
CA ASN A 272 8.43 -26.52 -2.95
C ASN A 272 7.17 -26.02 -2.21
N LEU A 273 7.36 -25.28 -1.12
CA LEU A 273 6.29 -24.88 -0.21
C LEU A 273 5.29 -23.92 -0.86
N LEU A 274 5.76 -23.08 -1.79
CA LEU A 274 4.98 -22.02 -2.41
C LEU A 274 4.94 -22.18 -3.95
N PRO A 275 4.40 -23.33 -4.45
CA PRO A 275 4.46 -23.66 -5.87
C PRO A 275 3.73 -22.63 -6.72
N GLY A 276 4.44 -22.12 -7.75
CA GLY A 276 3.89 -21.14 -8.69
C GLY A 276 3.76 -19.71 -8.15
N LEU A 277 4.16 -19.44 -6.91
CA LEU A 277 4.27 -18.08 -6.39
C LEU A 277 5.66 -17.50 -6.62
N HIS A 278 5.68 -16.20 -6.91
CA HIS A 278 6.91 -15.43 -7.06
C HIS A 278 6.86 -14.23 -6.14
N PHE A 279 7.95 -13.97 -5.43
CA PHE A 279 8.09 -12.82 -4.54
C PHE A 279 9.20 -11.91 -5.03
N ASP A 280 9.01 -10.60 -4.85
CA ASP A 280 9.95 -9.57 -5.31
C ASP A 280 11.13 -9.41 -4.35
N GLY A 281 10.97 -9.89 -3.11
CA GLY A 281 11.98 -9.88 -2.06
C GLY A 281 11.54 -10.69 -0.85
N ALA A 282 12.43 -10.83 0.11
CA ALA A 282 12.16 -11.57 1.34
C ALA A 282 13.02 -11.11 2.51
N ALA A 283 12.49 -11.26 3.71
CA ALA A 283 13.18 -11.25 4.99
C ALA A 283 13.17 -12.69 5.54
N TYR A 284 14.24 -13.41 5.29
CA TYR A 284 14.44 -14.80 5.72
C TYR A 284 15.01 -14.89 7.12
N MET A 285 14.87 -16.07 7.76
CA MET A 285 15.48 -16.38 9.06
C MET A 285 15.17 -15.28 10.10
N ASN A 286 13.88 -14.92 10.21
CA ASN A 286 13.42 -13.84 11.09
C ASN A 286 14.14 -12.49 10.83
N GLY A 287 14.36 -12.13 9.55
CA GLY A 287 14.98 -10.87 9.17
C GLY A 287 16.51 -10.83 9.33
N GLN A 288 17.17 -11.97 9.45
CA GLN A 288 18.64 -12.02 9.49
C GLN A 288 19.25 -11.82 8.10
N LEU A 289 18.58 -12.32 7.06
CA LEU A 289 18.92 -12.08 5.66
C LEU A 289 17.73 -11.44 4.94
N CYS A 290 17.91 -10.24 4.43
CA CYS A 290 16.90 -9.55 3.64
C CYS A 290 17.39 -9.36 2.20
N GLU A 291 16.56 -9.77 1.24
CA GLU A 291 16.86 -9.69 -0.19
C GLU A 291 15.77 -8.93 -0.95
N TRP A 292 16.17 -8.02 -1.82
CA TRP A 292 15.30 -7.32 -2.75
C TRP A 292 15.75 -7.56 -4.18
N LYS A 293 14.89 -8.12 -5.02
CA LYS A 293 15.18 -8.48 -6.42
C LYS A 293 16.44 -9.34 -6.56
N GLY A 294 16.63 -10.30 -5.64
CA GLY A 294 17.75 -11.23 -5.64
C GLY A 294 19.07 -10.65 -5.10
N HIS A 295 19.08 -9.42 -4.59
CA HIS A 295 20.26 -8.80 -3.99
C HIS A 295 20.06 -8.62 -2.49
N PRO A 296 21.07 -8.96 -1.65
CA PRO A 296 21.00 -8.72 -0.22
C PRO A 296 21.00 -7.21 0.07
N VAL A 297 20.05 -6.77 0.90
CA VAL A 297 19.90 -5.37 1.34
C VAL A 297 20.18 -5.21 2.83
N ALA A 298 20.04 -6.28 3.62
CA ALA A 298 20.47 -6.34 5.01
C ALA A 298 20.91 -7.75 5.37
N GLN A 299 21.97 -7.83 6.19
CA GLN A 299 22.55 -9.06 6.67
C GLN A 299 22.96 -8.90 8.14
N ASN A 300 22.45 -9.77 8.99
CA ASN A 300 22.72 -9.76 10.44
C ASN A 300 23.40 -11.08 10.84
N LEU A 301 24.73 -11.11 10.73
CA LEU A 301 25.53 -12.29 11.06
C LEU A 301 25.79 -12.37 12.55
N ILE A 302 25.85 -13.59 13.07
CA ILE A 302 26.33 -13.87 14.43
C ILE A 302 27.83 -13.59 14.46
N SER A 303 28.30 -12.88 15.48
CA SER A 303 29.72 -12.47 15.55
C SER A 303 30.67 -13.66 15.73
N PRO A 304 31.91 -13.55 15.22
CA PRO A 304 32.93 -14.59 15.41
C PRO A 304 33.18 -14.93 16.89
N GLU A 305 33.13 -13.94 17.78
CA GLU A 305 33.32 -14.11 19.22
C GLU A 305 32.19 -14.95 19.84
N GLU A 306 30.94 -14.71 19.42
CA GLU A 306 29.80 -15.49 19.88
C GLU A 306 29.81 -16.90 19.31
N LEU A 307 30.23 -17.08 18.04
CA LEU A 307 30.39 -18.41 17.46
C LEU A 307 31.48 -19.24 18.17
N ALA A 308 32.59 -18.62 18.58
CA ALA A 308 33.62 -19.27 19.41
C ALA A 308 33.07 -19.67 20.79
N SER A 309 32.28 -18.78 21.42
CA SER A 309 31.63 -19.07 22.71
C SER A 309 30.60 -20.19 22.58
N LEU A 310 29.82 -20.20 21.50
CA LEU A 310 28.87 -21.29 21.18
C LEU A 310 29.60 -22.62 20.99
N HIS A 311 30.71 -22.64 20.26
CA HIS A 311 31.50 -23.84 20.02
C HIS A 311 31.93 -24.48 21.37
N ALA A 312 32.52 -23.67 22.27
CA ALA A 312 32.89 -24.12 23.61
C ALA A 312 31.67 -24.59 24.44
N TYR A 313 30.52 -23.91 24.30
CA TYR A 313 29.29 -24.35 24.95
C TYR A 313 28.81 -25.72 24.46
N LEU A 314 28.78 -25.94 23.13
CA LEU A 314 28.36 -27.19 22.51
C LEU A 314 29.31 -28.36 22.85
N ASP A 315 30.61 -28.10 22.88
CA ASP A 315 31.61 -29.11 23.28
C ASP A 315 31.42 -29.56 24.73
N ARG A 316 31.07 -28.63 25.63
CA ARG A 316 30.86 -28.91 27.04
C ARG A 316 29.53 -29.62 27.32
N THR A 317 28.46 -29.16 26.70
CA THR A 317 27.11 -29.64 26.97
C THR A 317 26.71 -30.85 26.11
N GLY A 318 27.32 -30.95 24.95
CA GLY A 318 27.00 -31.96 23.96
C GLY A 318 25.63 -31.77 23.32
N HIS A 319 25.04 -30.57 23.31
CA HIS A 319 23.77 -30.30 22.62
C HIS A 319 23.91 -30.35 21.11
N SER A 320 22.84 -30.75 20.43
CA SER A 320 22.71 -30.65 18.99
C SER A 320 22.28 -29.23 18.61
N CYS A 321 22.76 -28.74 17.44
CA CYS A 321 22.45 -27.48 16.90
C CYS A 321 22.48 -27.52 15.36
N ILE A 322 21.52 -26.86 14.68
CA ILE A 322 21.56 -26.64 13.25
C ILE A 322 22.10 -25.23 13.02
N PHE A 323 22.93 -25.09 12.01
CA PHE A 323 23.60 -23.87 11.58
C PHE A 323 23.07 -23.47 10.21
N LEU A 324 22.63 -22.20 10.07
CA LEU A 324 22.07 -21.64 8.85
C LEU A 324 23.04 -20.60 8.28
N GLU A 325 23.72 -20.97 7.22
CA GLU A 325 24.48 -20.07 6.34
C GLU A 325 23.55 -19.62 5.20
N ARG A 326 23.99 -18.80 4.27
CA ARG A 326 23.13 -18.33 3.16
C ARG A 326 22.68 -19.47 2.24
N ASP A 327 23.61 -20.36 1.88
CA ASP A 327 23.41 -21.35 0.83
C ASP A 327 23.44 -22.79 1.35
N GLN A 328 23.47 -22.98 2.67
CA GLN A 328 23.51 -24.30 3.26
C GLN A 328 23.02 -24.33 4.72
N MET A 329 22.49 -25.48 5.08
CA MET A 329 22.17 -25.81 6.47
C MET A 329 22.88 -27.10 6.84
N TYR A 330 23.36 -27.21 8.07
CA TYR A 330 24.00 -28.40 8.58
C TYR A 330 23.86 -28.51 10.10
N ALA A 331 24.00 -29.71 10.63
CA ALA A 331 24.01 -29.97 12.06
C ALA A 331 25.42 -30.36 12.54
N ASN A 332 25.75 -30.06 13.82
CA ASN A 332 26.97 -30.56 14.45
C ASN A 332 26.88 -32.05 14.78
N LYS A 333 25.70 -32.52 15.15
CA LYS A 333 25.41 -33.92 15.45
C LYS A 333 23.92 -34.21 15.32
N VAL A 334 23.57 -35.50 15.25
CA VAL A 334 22.18 -35.97 15.31
C VAL A 334 21.96 -36.68 16.65
N ASP A 335 20.95 -36.27 17.39
CA ASP A 335 20.48 -36.94 18.62
C ASP A 335 18.94 -36.96 18.66
N ASP A 336 18.39 -37.62 19.70
CA ASP A 336 16.93 -37.80 19.83
C ASP A 336 16.17 -36.46 19.87
N ARG A 337 16.75 -35.39 20.42
CA ARG A 337 16.13 -34.03 20.47
C ARG A 337 16.01 -33.46 19.09
N LEU A 338 17.08 -33.52 18.29
CA LEU A 338 17.07 -33.03 16.90
C LEU A 338 16.10 -33.85 16.05
N ILE A 339 16.12 -35.19 16.17
CA ILE A 339 15.18 -36.06 15.43
C ILE A 339 13.73 -35.71 15.78
N ALA A 340 13.42 -35.54 17.07
CA ALA A 340 12.07 -35.20 17.51
C ALA A 340 11.62 -33.79 17.04
N GLY A 341 12.52 -32.80 17.09
CA GLY A 341 12.23 -31.44 16.63
C GLY A 341 11.99 -31.37 15.13
N GLN A 342 12.84 -32.01 14.32
CA GLN A 342 12.65 -32.03 12.85
C GLN A 342 11.36 -32.78 12.47
N ALA A 343 11.04 -33.87 13.17
CA ALA A 343 9.78 -34.60 12.96
C ALA A 343 8.53 -33.74 13.31
N GLN A 344 8.64 -32.83 14.31
CA GLN A 344 7.53 -31.96 14.71
C GLN A 344 7.17 -30.96 13.61
N VAL A 345 8.16 -30.46 12.88
CA VAL A 345 7.97 -29.48 11.77
C VAL A 345 7.94 -30.12 10.39
N GLY A 346 8.16 -31.45 10.32
CA GLY A 346 8.10 -32.22 9.06
C GLY A 346 9.28 -31.97 8.12
N THR A 347 10.39 -31.40 8.62
CA THR A 347 11.59 -31.13 7.83
C THR A 347 12.64 -32.24 7.88
N ALA A 348 13.48 -32.32 6.85
CA ALA A 348 14.57 -33.29 6.80
C ALA A 348 15.68 -32.95 7.79
N ILE A 349 16.41 -33.97 8.25
CA ILE A 349 17.62 -33.78 9.06
C ILE A 349 18.73 -33.27 8.11
N PRO A 350 19.32 -32.08 8.38
CA PRO A 350 20.36 -31.55 7.52
C PRO A 350 21.67 -32.37 7.67
N PRO A 351 22.59 -32.26 6.67
CA PRO A 351 23.86 -32.99 6.70
C PRO A 351 24.71 -32.63 7.91
N LEU A 352 25.56 -33.58 8.34
CA LEU A 352 26.52 -33.32 9.41
C LEU A 352 27.75 -32.56 8.88
N ARG A 353 28.23 -31.60 9.68
CA ARG A 353 29.48 -30.87 9.40
C ARG A 353 30.26 -30.62 10.69
N SER A 354 31.61 -30.77 10.63
CA SER A 354 32.51 -30.41 11.75
C SER A 354 32.37 -28.89 12.06
N LEU A 355 32.51 -28.55 13.34
CA LEU A 355 32.56 -27.16 13.80
C LEU A 355 33.95 -26.52 13.70
N ASP A 356 34.97 -27.23 13.18
CA ASP A 356 36.30 -26.66 12.95
C ASP A 356 36.18 -25.36 12.10
N GLY A 357 36.74 -24.26 12.63
CA GLY A 357 36.68 -22.95 11.98
C GLY A 357 35.29 -22.31 11.95
N LEU A 358 34.40 -22.65 12.89
CA LEU A 358 33.04 -22.11 12.98
C LEU A 358 33.04 -20.57 13.04
N GLU A 359 33.98 -19.98 13.77
CA GLU A 359 34.13 -18.53 13.95
C GLU A 359 34.46 -17.76 12.66
N GLN A 360 34.80 -18.46 11.57
CA GLN A 360 35.09 -17.88 10.26
C GLN A 360 33.90 -17.99 9.29
N ARG A 361 32.79 -18.58 9.72
CA ARG A 361 31.61 -18.83 8.88
C ARG A 361 30.58 -17.70 9.02
N GLU A 362 29.83 -17.49 7.98
CA GLU A 362 28.74 -16.50 7.93
C GLU A 362 27.43 -17.14 8.38
N ILE A 363 27.19 -17.18 9.70
CA ILE A 363 26.00 -17.77 10.29
C ILE A 363 24.94 -16.69 10.55
N TYR A 364 23.76 -16.88 9.99
CA TYR A 364 22.61 -15.98 10.15
C TYR A 364 21.73 -16.39 11.33
N GLN A 365 21.45 -17.68 11.46
CA GLN A 365 20.58 -18.24 12.49
C GLN A 365 21.12 -19.60 12.95
N LEU A 366 20.80 -19.91 14.18
CA LEU A 366 21.07 -21.22 14.81
C LEU A 366 19.77 -21.81 15.30
N ILE A 367 19.69 -23.13 15.30
CA ILE A 367 18.58 -23.88 15.91
C ILE A 367 19.17 -24.84 16.95
N PRO A 368 19.50 -24.36 18.14
CA PRO A 368 19.96 -25.20 19.24
C PRO A 368 18.80 -25.99 19.87
N TYR A 369 19.06 -27.26 20.17
CA TYR A 369 18.09 -28.15 20.79
C TYR A 369 18.29 -28.17 22.32
N VAL A 370 17.69 -27.15 22.97
CA VAL A 370 17.77 -26.88 24.40
C VAL A 370 16.38 -26.71 25.02
N THR A 371 16.23 -27.18 26.27
CA THR A 371 15.01 -26.99 27.07
C THR A 371 14.93 -25.55 27.60
N ALA A 372 13.79 -25.18 28.19
CA ALA A 372 13.63 -23.83 28.80
C ALA A 372 14.57 -23.63 30.01
N GLU A 373 14.93 -24.67 30.72
CA GLU A 373 15.88 -24.64 31.84
C GLU A 373 17.33 -24.46 31.36
N GLU A 374 17.67 -24.93 30.16
CA GLU A 374 19.01 -24.86 29.56
C GLU A 374 19.24 -23.53 28.79
N GLU A 375 18.16 -22.90 28.37
CA GLU A 375 18.20 -21.65 27.56
C GLU A 375 18.96 -20.48 28.20
N PRO A 376 18.86 -20.19 29.52
CA PRO A 376 19.62 -19.12 30.14
C PRO A 376 21.14 -19.33 30.06
N GLU A 377 21.63 -20.56 30.11
CA GLU A 377 23.04 -20.86 29.96
C GLU A 377 23.54 -20.66 28.53
N LEU A 378 22.72 -21.03 27.54
CA LEU A 378 22.98 -20.75 26.13
C LEU A 378 23.06 -19.23 25.88
N LEU A 379 22.08 -18.45 26.37
CA LEU A 379 22.06 -16.99 26.23
C LEU A 379 23.21 -16.29 26.97
N ALA A 380 23.71 -16.86 28.05
CA ALA A 380 24.91 -16.37 28.70
C ALA A 380 26.19 -16.54 27.85
N ALA A 381 26.24 -17.58 27.01
CA ALA A 381 27.29 -17.79 26.02
C ALA A 381 27.12 -16.92 24.77
N MET A 382 25.90 -16.44 24.50
CA MET A 382 25.49 -15.71 23.28
C MET A 382 24.79 -14.37 23.63
N PRO A 383 25.46 -13.41 24.31
CA PRO A 383 24.80 -12.22 24.87
C PRO A 383 24.26 -11.25 23.82
N GLY A 384 24.77 -11.26 22.58
CA GLY A 384 24.28 -10.46 21.45
C GLY A 384 23.11 -11.08 20.72
N CYS A 385 22.73 -12.31 21.12
CA CYS A 385 21.62 -13.05 20.50
C CYS A 385 20.36 -13.04 21.38
N LYS A 386 19.25 -13.45 20.76
CA LYS A 386 17.93 -13.70 21.38
C LYS A 386 17.39 -15.03 20.90
N THR A 387 16.51 -15.61 21.68
CA THR A 387 15.82 -16.87 21.32
C THR A 387 14.34 -16.63 21.02
N LEU A 388 13.81 -17.43 20.13
CA LEU A 388 12.39 -17.61 19.90
C LEU A 388 12.07 -19.11 20.06
N ARG A 389 11.33 -19.47 21.10
CA ARG A 389 10.98 -20.87 21.40
C ARG A 389 9.72 -21.27 20.63
N TRP A 390 9.83 -22.36 19.88
CA TRP A 390 8.70 -22.95 19.15
C TRP A 390 8.46 -24.44 19.49
N GLY A 391 9.27 -25.03 20.36
CA GLY A 391 9.09 -26.38 20.84
C GLY A 391 9.62 -26.59 22.26
N ASN A 392 9.34 -27.76 22.85
CA ASN A 392 9.74 -28.08 24.23
C ASN A 392 11.27 -28.07 24.43
N ALA A 393 12.00 -28.47 23.40
CA ALA A 393 13.45 -28.58 23.46
C ALA A 393 14.14 -27.96 22.25
N VAL A 394 13.55 -26.91 21.67
CA VAL A 394 14.09 -26.27 20.48
C VAL A 394 13.75 -24.76 20.44
N VAL A 395 14.72 -23.97 20.02
CA VAL A 395 14.58 -22.51 19.84
C VAL A 395 15.27 -22.10 18.55
N ASP A 396 14.75 -21.05 17.91
CA ASP A 396 15.55 -20.24 16.99
C ASP A 396 16.43 -19.31 17.81
N LEU A 397 17.70 -19.22 17.47
CA LEU A 397 18.64 -18.27 18.06
C LEU A 397 19.16 -17.34 16.96
N THR A 398 18.88 -16.07 17.10
CA THR A 398 19.20 -15.03 16.11
C THR A 398 19.88 -13.85 16.78
N THR A 399 20.52 -12.98 16.01
CA THR A 399 21.09 -11.75 16.57
C THR A 399 19.96 -10.81 17.05
N LYS A 400 20.24 -10.03 18.11
CA LYS A 400 19.35 -8.93 18.55
C LYS A 400 19.21 -7.82 17.52
N ALA A 401 20.14 -7.74 16.55
CA ALA A 401 20.09 -6.79 15.44
C ALA A 401 18.99 -7.13 14.43
N GLY A 402 18.68 -8.41 14.23
CA GLY A 402 17.60 -8.88 13.36
C GLY A 402 16.23 -8.89 14.04
N GLY A 403 15.21 -9.16 13.23
CA GLY A 403 13.79 -9.21 13.56
C GLY A 403 12.97 -9.04 12.29
N LYS A 404 11.76 -9.63 12.22
CA LYS A 404 10.87 -9.45 11.06
C LYS A 404 10.60 -7.97 10.81
N GLU A 405 10.35 -7.21 11.87
CA GLU A 405 10.11 -5.77 11.82
C GLU A 405 11.29 -4.98 11.25
N LYS A 406 12.51 -5.38 11.57
CA LYS A 406 13.73 -4.74 11.05
C LYS A 406 13.98 -5.13 9.59
N GLY A 407 13.68 -6.39 9.24
CA GLY A 407 13.72 -6.87 7.87
C GLY A 407 12.80 -6.07 6.96
N ILE A 408 11.55 -5.81 7.40
CA ILE A 408 10.60 -4.98 6.66
C ILE A 408 11.13 -3.55 6.49
N ARG A 409 11.70 -2.93 7.53
CA ARG A 409 12.31 -1.59 7.41
C ARG A 409 13.42 -1.56 6.36
N ALA A 410 14.32 -2.53 6.39
CA ALA A 410 15.42 -2.61 5.42
C ALA A 410 14.89 -2.78 3.99
N LEU A 411 13.86 -3.59 3.80
CA LEU A 411 13.22 -3.77 2.49
C LEU A 411 12.50 -2.50 2.03
N CYS A 412 11.75 -1.83 2.90
CA CYS A 412 11.10 -0.55 2.59
C CYS A 412 12.12 0.53 2.20
N GLU A 413 13.25 0.62 2.92
CA GLU A 413 14.33 1.54 2.59
C GLU A 413 14.93 1.24 1.21
N ALA A 414 15.20 -0.03 0.91
CA ALA A 414 15.71 -0.45 -0.40
C ALA A 414 14.72 -0.18 -1.55
N MET A 415 13.42 -0.21 -1.27
CA MET A 415 12.34 0.09 -2.20
C MET A 415 12.07 1.59 -2.33
N GLY A 416 12.56 2.44 -1.42
CA GLY A 416 12.24 3.86 -1.36
C GLY A 416 10.75 4.12 -1.04
N ILE A 417 10.18 3.35 -0.12
CA ILE A 417 8.79 3.49 0.35
C ILE A 417 8.74 3.72 1.86
N SER A 418 7.66 4.36 2.31
CA SER A 418 7.36 4.46 3.73
C SER A 418 6.80 3.15 4.28
N ILE A 419 7.01 2.91 5.57
CA ILE A 419 6.39 1.79 6.27
C ILE A 419 4.85 1.90 6.26
N ASP A 420 4.31 3.12 6.25
CA ASP A 420 2.87 3.37 6.15
C ASP A 420 2.25 2.92 4.81
N GLU A 421 3.08 2.69 3.78
CA GLU A 421 2.66 2.19 2.47
C GLU A 421 2.69 0.65 2.40
N THR A 422 2.70 -0.03 3.56
CA THR A 422 2.77 -1.49 3.64
C THR A 422 1.55 -2.12 4.28
N ILE A 423 1.24 -3.35 3.86
CA ILE A 423 0.33 -4.26 4.56
C ILE A 423 1.10 -5.52 4.93
N ALA A 424 0.91 -6.05 6.13
CA ALA A 424 1.59 -7.26 6.60
C ALA A 424 0.59 -8.29 7.12
N PHE A 425 0.86 -9.57 6.86
CA PHE A 425 0.03 -10.71 7.24
C PHE A 425 0.85 -11.69 8.07
N GLY A 426 0.30 -12.15 9.19
CA GLY A 426 0.98 -13.09 10.08
C GLY A 426 0.03 -13.75 11.07
N ASP A 427 0.52 -14.81 11.77
CA ASP A 427 -0.23 -15.55 12.78
C ASP A 427 0.61 -15.92 14.01
N GLY A 428 1.93 -15.96 13.89
CA GLY A 428 2.87 -16.37 14.93
C GLY A 428 3.29 -15.24 15.88
N ALA A 429 3.84 -15.62 17.04
CA ALA A 429 4.36 -14.65 18.02
C ALA A 429 5.48 -13.75 17.45
N ASN A 430 6.26 -14.26 16.48
CA ASN A 430 7.31 -13.51 15.78
C ASN A 430 6.77 -12.51 14.74
N ASP A 431 5.45 -12.53 14.46
CA ASP A 431 4.81 -11.58 13.56
C ASP A 431 4.29 -10.33 14.29
N ARG A 432 4.14 -10.40 15.59
CA ARG A 432 3.54 -9.34 16.39
C ARG A 432 4.15 -7.96 16.09
N GLU A 433 5.47 -7.84 16.22
CA GLU A 433 6.17 -6.56 15.99
C GLU A 433 6.07 -6.11 14.53
N MET A 434 6.01 -7.05 13.59
CA MET A 434 5.78 -6.81 12.18
C MET A 434 4.39 -6.21 11.93
N LEU A 435 3.34 -6.80 12.51
CA LEU A 435 1.97 -6.34 12.36
C LEU A 435 1.74 -4.97 13.02
N GLU A 436 2.29 -4.77 14.23
CA GLU A 436 2.21 -3.48 14.94
C GLU A 436 2.87 -2.33 14.16
N MET A 437 3.91 -2.62 13.38
CA MET A 437 4.71 -1.60 12.70
C MET A 437 4.21 -1.30 11.29
N ALA A 438 3.65 -2.26 10.60
CA ALA A 438 3.18 -2.11 9.22
C ALA A 438 2.13 -0.99 9.10
N GLY A 439 2.01 -0.42 7.90
CA GLY A 439 0.93 0.52 7.62
C GLY A 439 -0.43 -0.07 7.94
N ILE A 440 -0.64 -1.34 7.63
CA ILE A 440 -1.81 -2.14 8.03
C ILE A 440 -1.29 -3.51 8.47
N GLY A 441 -1.53 -3.87 9.72
CA GLY A 441 -1.26 -5.21 10.25
C GLY A 441 -2.51 -6.08 10.20
N VAL A 442 -2.42 -7.25 9.59
CA VAL A 442 -3.52 -8.23 9.46
C VAL A 442 -3.15 -9.53 10.15
N ALA A 443 -3.84 -9.88 11.21
CA ALA A 443 -3.72 -11.18 11.84
C ALA A 443 -4.64 -12.20 11.17
N MET A 444 -4.11 -13.41 10.90
CA MET A 444 -4.91 -14.53 10.43
C MET A 444 -5.88 -15.03 11.51
N GLY A 445 -7.00 -15.62 11.11
CA GLY A 445 -8.01 -16.14 12.04
C GLY A 445 -7.47 -17.25 12.96
N ASN A 446 -6.46 -18.00 12.50
CA ASN A 446 -5.72 -19.01 13.28
C ASN A 446 -4.61 -18.42 14.16
N ALA A 447 -4.36 -17.11 14.14
CA ALA A 447 -3.30 -16.48 14.93
C ALA A 447 -3.53 -16.61 16.43
N LEU A 448 -2.44 -16.54 17.19
CA LEU A 448 -2.48 -16.46 18.65
C LEU A 448 -3.24 -15.19 19.08
N GLU A 449 -3.92 -15.26 20.23
CA GLU A 449 -4.75 -14.16 20.71
C GLU A 449 -3.95 -12.88 20.94
N GLU A 450 -2.72 -12.98 21.42
CA GLU A 450 -1.81 -11.83 21.59
C GLU A 450 -1.40 -11.19 20.26
N VAL A 451 -1.32 -11.97 19.17
CA VAL A 451 -1.01 -11.49 17.81
C VAL A 451 -2.24 -10.76 17.24
N LYS A 452 -3.44 -11.31 17.45
CA LYS A 452 -4.70 -10.66 17.04
C LYS A 452 -4.89 -9.29 17.69
N GLN A 453 -4.47 -9.13 18.96
CA GLN A 453 -4.56 -7.86 19.68
C GLN A 453 -3.59 -6.79 19.14
N SER A 454 -2.55 -7.19 18.42
CA SER A 454 -1.54 -6.32 17.84
C SER A 454 -1.85 -5.89 16.40
N ALA A 455 -2.88 -6.48 15.78
CA ALA A 455 -3.25 -6.21 14.41
C ALA A 455 -4.35 -5.14 14.28
N ASP A 456 -4.36 -4.43 13.15
CA ASP A 456 -5.44 -3.49 12.79
C ASP A 456 -6.70 -4.24 12.35
N TYR A 457 -6.53 -5.43 11.76
CA TYR A 457 -7.62 -6.27 11.24
C TYR A 457 -7.36 -7.74 11.50
N ILE A 458 -8.42 -8.48 11.82
CA ILE A 458 -8.39 -9.94 11.95
C ILE A 458 -9.22 -10.51 10.81
N THR A 459 -8.57 -11.33 9.99
CA THR A 459 -9.24 -12.03 8.90
C THR A 459 -9.63 -13.45 9.30
N ASP A 460 -10.15 -14.25 8.36
CA ASP A 460 -10.45 -15.66 8.56
C ASP A 460 -9.18 -16.52 8.59
N THR A 461 -9.32 -17.81 8.84
CA THR A 461 -8.19 -18.75 8.85
C THR A 461 -7.62 -18.98 7.46
N VAL A 462 -6.42 -19.57 7.38
CA VAL A 462 -5.81 -19.96 6.09
C VAL A 462 -6.74 -20.86 5.29
N GLU A 463 -7.34 -21.84 5.96
CA GLU A 463 -8.25 -22.84 5.36
C GLU A 463 -9.56 -22.20 4.84
N GLU A 464 -9.93 -21.05 5.36
CA GLU A 464 -11.12 -20.28 4.97
C GLU A 464 -10.82 -19.12 4.01
N ASP A 465 -9.66 -19.20 3.33
CA ASP A 465 -9.20 -18.16 2.38
C ASP A 465 -9.00 -16.77 3.02
N GLY A 466 -8.61 -16.72 4.28
CA GLY A 466 -8.53 -15.50 5.08
C GLY A 466 -7.70 -14.39 4.42
N LEU A 467 -6.55 -14.73 3.82
CA LEU A 467 -5.70 -13.75 3.16
C LEU A 467 -6.42 -13.08 1.96
N ALA A 468 -7.04 -13.87 1.09
CA ALA A 468 -7.78 -13.33 -0.05
C ALA A 468 -8.96 -12.46 0.39
N LYS A 469 -9.68 -12.88 1.46
CA LYS A 469 -10.76 -12.08 2.05
C LYS A 469 -10.27 -10.74 2.60
N ALA A 470 -9.11 -10.72 3.26
CA ALA A 470 -8.52 -9.45 3.73
C ALA A 470 -8.13 -8.54 2.56
N LEU A 471 -7.52 -9.08 1.50
CA LEU A 471 -7.20 -8.29 0.31
C LEU A 471 -8.45 -7.68 -0.35
N HIS A 472 -9.56 -8.42 -0.42
CA HIS A 472 -10.85 -7.90 -0.85
C HIS A 472 -11.41 -6.85 0.12
N HIS A 473 -11.30 -7.07 1.45
CA HIS A 473 -11.77 -6.12 2.47
C HIS A 473 -11.09 -4.76 2.31
N PHE A 474 -9.80 -4.75 2.01
CA PHE A 474 -9.03 -3.53 1.77
C PHE A 474 -9.09 -3.03 0.32
N CYS A 475 -9.91 -3.65 -0.53
CA CYS A 475 -10.05 -3.32 -1.96
C CYS A 475 -8.70 -3.32 -2.72
N LEU A 476 -7.77 -4.15 -2.30
CA LEU A 476 -6.46 -4.29 -2.93
C LEU A 476 -6.50 -5.26 -4.13
N ILE A 477 -7.56 -6.08 -4.21
CA ILE A 477 -7.88 -6.97 -5.34
C ILE A 477 -9.36 -6.96 -5.64
#